data_3cdf5b9ef127482e868a304bb7c99554
#
_entry.id   3cdf5b9ef127482e868a304bb7c99554
#
_cell.length_a   1.000
_cell.length_b   1.000
_cell.length_c   1.000
_cell.angle_alpha   90.00
_cell.angle_beta   90.00
_cell.angle_gamma   90.00
#
_symmetry.space_group_name_H-M   'P 1'
#
loop_
_entity.id
_entity.type
_entity.pdbx_description
1 polymer ?
#
loop_
_entity_poly.entity_id
_entity_poly.type
_entity_poly.pdbx_seq_one_letter_code
_entity_poly.pdbx_strand_id
1 'polypeptide(L)'
;MPQFSRSLALALCLVCLALVAPARADMDQVFAHLFVVPAALADGSDAAPLLPAFETWLTESYGGYTRLGSGSGGWKNESGQIETEANTVYLTTANRDSSKDIAARLARDFGVRVPYVLVLPAGAFVPRSR
;
A
#
# COMPACT_ATOMS: atom_id res chain seq x y z
N MET A 1 -22.84 -2.69 62.21
CA MET A 1 -21.70 -2.95 61.30
C MET A 1 -22.01 -2.38 59.94
N PRO A 2 -21.22 -1.46 59.41
CA PRO A 2 -21.61 -0.68 58.24
C PRO A 2 -21.41 -1.44 56.94
N GLN A 3 -22.47 -1.69 56.20
CA GLN A 3 -22.47 -2.28 54.84
C GLN A 3 -22.07 -1.27 53.75
N PHE A 4 -21.58 -0.08 54.13
CA PHE A 4 -21.24 1.00 53.17
C PHE A 4 -19.91 0.83 52.41
N SER A 5 -19.06 -0.10 52.82
CA SER A 5 -17.69 -0.20 52.28
C SER A 5 -17.57 -0.93 50.94
N ARG A 6 -18.48 -1.87 50.63
CA ARG A 6 -18.38 -2.70 49.44
C ARG A 6 -18.88 -2.00 48.16
N SER A 7 -19.93 -1.18 48.30
CA SER A 7 -20.51 -0.46 47.16
C SER A 7 -19.63 0.70 46.69
N LEU A 8 -18.91 1.35 47.61
CA LEU A 8 -17.99 2.43 47.28
C LEU A 8 -16.75 1.94 46.57
N ALA A 9 -16.21 0.77 46.97
CA ALA A 9 -15.06 0.14 46.30
C ALA A 9 -15.38 -0.32 44.86
N LEU A 10 -16.58 -0.86 44.65
CA LEU A 10 -17.03 -1.29 43.31
C LEU A 10 -17.24 -0.09 42.37
N ALA A 11 -17.78 1.00 42.86
CA ALA A 11 -17.96 2.22 42.09
C ALA A 11 -16.61 2.87 41.71
N LEU A 12 -15.63 2.85 42.59
CA LEU A 12 -14.31 3.39 42.36
C LEU A 12 -13.55 2.56 41.30
N CYS A 13 -13.66 1.22 41.32
CA CYS A 13 -13.07 0.35 40.29
C CYS A 13 -13.69 0.55 38.91
N LEU A 14 -15.01 0.75 38.83
CA LEU A 14 -15.71 1.02 37.55
C LEU A 14 -15.32 2.36 36.96
N VAL A 15 -15.10 3.39 37.78
CA VAL A 15 -14.63 4.70 37.32
C VAL A 15 -13.18 4.63 36.82
N CYS A 16 -12.30 3.83 37.46
CA CYS A 16 -10.92 3.64 36.98
C CYS A 16 -10.86 2.87 35.69
N LEU A 17 -11.77 1.92 35.42
CA LEU A 17 -11.81 1.22 34.14
C LEU A 17 -12.28 2.11 32.96
N ALA A 18 -13.12 3.10 33.25
CA ALA A 18 -13.63 4.03 32.24
C ALA A 18 -12.62 5.10 31.83
N LEU A 19 -11.54 5.30 32.61
CA LEU A 19 -10.48 6.30 32.32
C LEU A 19 -9.32 5.76 31.52
N VAL A 20 -9.24 4.45 31.28
CA VAL A 20 -8.31 3.86 30.34
C VAL A 20 -8.97 3.87 28.95
N ALA A 21 -9.20 5.06 28.39
CA ALA A 21 -9.43 5.16 26.98
C ALA A 21 -8.17 4.58 26.29
N PRO A 22 -8.28 3.54 25.45
CA PRO A 22 -7.12 3.10 24.67
C PRO A 22 -6.65 4.32 23.91
N ALA A 23 -5.36 4.67 24.08
CA ALA A 23 -4.71 5.63 23.21
C ALA A 23 -4.91 5.06 21.79
N ARG A 24 -5.90 5.58 21.06
CA ARG A 24 -6.06 5.28 19.65
C ARG A 24 -4.80 5.83 19.00
N ALA A 25 -3.90 4.92 18.66
CA ALA A 25 -2.86 5.26 17.71
C ALA A 25 -3.57 5.91 16.51
N ASP A 26 -3.16 7.12 16.17
CA ASP A 26 -3.74 7.92 15.09
C ASP A 26 -3.23 7.28 13.77
N MET A 27 -3.75 6.07 13.48
CA MET A 27 -3.39 5.31 12.30
C MET A 27 -4.49 5.47 11.27
N ASP A 28 -4.14 6.08 10.16
CA ASP A 28 -5.00 6.13 8.99
C ASP A 28 -5.05 4.75 8.33
N GLN A 29 -6.25 4.28 8.01
CA GLN A 29 -6.43 3.08 7.20
C GLN A 29 -6.11 3.40 5.74
N VAL A 30 -5.19 2.65 5.17
CA VAL A 30 -4.76 2.80 3.78
C VAL A 30 -4.70 1.43 3.08
N PHE A 31 -4.63 1.47 1.75
CA PHE A 31 -4.29 0.32 0.93
C PHE A 31 -2.88 0.52 0.39
N ALA A 32 -1.98 -0.41 0.70
CA ALA A 32 -0.66 -0.46 0.10
C ALA A 32 -0.72 -1.23 -1.22
N HIS A 33 -0.17 -0.67 -2.29
CA HIS A 33 -0.12 -1.26 -3.61
C HIS A 33 1.33 -1.52 -3.98
N LEU A 34 1.69 -2.80 -4.14
CA LEU A 34 2.99 -3.23 -4.63
C LEU A 34 2.83 -3.73 -6.06
N PHE A 35 3.65 -3.21 -6.97
CA PHE A 35 3.59 -3.56 -8.38
C PHE A 35 4.96 -3.38 -9.04
N VAL A 36 5.10 -3.89 -10.26
CA VAL A 36 6.33 -3.81 -11.03
C VAL A 36 6.09 -3.10 -12.35
N VAL A 37 7.09 -2.35 -12.78
CA VAL A 37 7.18 -1.74 -14.11
C VAL A 37 8.27 -2.47 -14.88
N PRO A 38 8.01 -3.03 -16.07
CA PRO A 38 9.04 -3.72 -16.86
C PRO A 38 10.18 -2.78 -17.23
N ALA A 39 11.40 -3.29 -17.29
CA ALA A 39 12.54 -2.52 -17.75
C ALA A 39 12.54 -2.31 -19.28
N ALA A 40 11.90 -3.22 -20.01
CA ALA A 40 11.75 -3.13 -21.46
C ALA A 40 10.26 -3.17 -21.85
N LEU A 41 9.89 -2.41 -22.88
CA LEU A 41 8.57 -2.42 -23.49
C LEU A 41 8.39 -3.67 -24.37
N ALA A 42 7.17 -3.92 -24.83
CA ALA A 42 6.86 -5.08 -25.66
C ALA A 42 7.64 -5.15 -26.99
N ASP A 43 8.10 -4.00 -27.50
CA ASP A 43 8.96 -3.89 -28.69
C ASP A 43 10.46 -4.02 -28.39
N GLY A 44 10.82 -4.27 -27.13
CA GLY A 44 12.20 -4.37 -26.66
C GLY A 44 12.89 -3.04 -26.35
N SER A 45 12.22 -1.91 -26.53
CA SER A 45 12.77 -0.60 -26.16
C SER A 45 12.82 -0.40 -24.65
N ASP A 46 13.71 0.50 -24.19
CA ASP A 46 13.88 0.82 -22.77
C ASP A 46 12.65 1.57 -22.23
N ALA A 47 12.12 1.09 -21.11
CA ALA A 47 11.01 1.73 -20.43
C ALA A 47 11.43 2.94 -19.57
N ALA A 48 12.70 3.10 -19.25
CA ALA A 48 13.21 4.16 -18.37
C ALA A 48 12.77 5.59 -18.77
N PRO A 49 12.69 5.97 -20.07
CA PRO A 49 12.22 7.29 -20.47
C PRO A 49 10.76 7.60 -20.06
N LEU A 50 9.93 6.58 -19.80
CA LEU A 50 8.53 6.74 -19.41
C LEU A 50 8.35 6.89 -17.90
N LEU A 51 9.33 6.50 -17.09
CA LEU A 51 9.24 6.50 -15.64
C LEU A 51 8.95 7.88 -15.04
N PRO A 52 9.57 8.99 -15.48
CA PRO A 52 9.30 10.30 -14.89
C PRO A 52 7.82 10.72 -14.98
N ALA A 53 7.18 10.50 -16.12
CA ALA A 53 5.77 10.82 -16.30
C ALA A 53 4.87 9.90 -15.46
N PHE A 54 5.22 8.63 -15.34
CA PHE A 54 4.51 7.67 -14.51
C PHE A 54 4.63 8.01 -13.02
N GLU A 55 5.81 8.39 -12.56
CA GLU A 55 6.08 8.79 -11.17
C GLU A 55 5.38 10.09 -10.79
N THR A 56 5.33 11.05 -11.72
CA THR A 56 4.52 12.26 -11.55
C THR A 56 3.05 11.90 -11.35
N TRP A 57 2.50 11.03 -12.19
CA TRP A 57 1.13 10.57 -12.06
C TRP A 57 0.87 9.84 -10.72
N LEU A 58 1.78 8.99 -10.24
CA LEU A 58 1.65 8.35 -8.92
C LEU A 58 1.59 9.38 -7.80
N THR A 59 2.45 10.41 -7.87
CA THR A 59 2.49 11.48 -6.87
C THR A 59 1.23 12.32 -6.88
N GLU A 60 0.73 12.70 -8.05
CA GLU A 60 -0.49 13.49 -8.19
C GLU A 60 -1.75 12.71 -7.78
N SER A 61 -1.80 11.40 -8.10
CA SER A 61 -2.98 10.56 -7.84
C SER A 61 -3.05 10.05 -6.40
N TYR A 62 -1.91 9.77 -5.77
CA TYR A 62 -1.84 9.05 -4.50
C TYR A 62 -1.02 9.78 -3.42
N GLY A 63 -0.46 10.94 -3.73
CA GLY A 63 0.35 11.73 -2.80
C GLY A 63 1.82 11.32 -2.74
N GLY A 64 2.22 10.23 -3.38
CA GLY A 64 3.61 9.77 -3.43
C GLY A 64 3.78 8.30 -3.79
N TYR A 65 5.04 7.92 -3.93
CA TYR A 65 5.45 6.54 -4.19
C TYR A 65 6.84 6.29 -3.57
N THR A 66 7.20 5.03 -3.46
CA THR A 66 8.57 4.59 -3.18
C THR A 66 9.03 3.66 -4.28
N ARG A 67 10.15 3.98 -4.92
CA ARG A 67 10.85 3.05 -5.80
C ARG A 67 11.75 2.17 -4.94
N LEU A 68 11.40 0.88 -4.83
CA LEU A 68 12.13 -0.07 -3.98
C LEU A 68 13.42 -0.56 -4.63
N GLY A 69 13.55 -0.40 -5.94
CA GLY A 69 14.74 -0.77 -6.69
C GLY A 69 14.45 -1.65 -7.89
N SER A 70 15.53 -2.13 -8.50
CA SER A 70 15.47 -3.08 -9.60
C SER A 70 15.16 -4.48 -9.08
N GLY A 71 14.35 -5.22 -9.84
CA GLY A 71 13.99 -6.59 -9.56
C GLY A 71 14.08 -7.47 -10.79
N SER A 72 13.90 -8.76 -10.59
CA SER A 72 13.72 -9.74 -11.66
C SER A 72 12.48 -10.55 -11.34
N GLY A 73 11.56 -10.61 -12.26
CA GLY A 73 10.34 -11.41 -12.17
C GLY A 73 10.41 -12.63 -13.08
N GLY A 74 9.66 -13.66 -12.73
CA GLY A 74 9.51 -14.83 -13.58
C GLY A 74 8.06 -15.33 -13.55
N TRP A 75 7.56 -15.76 -14.68
CA TRP A 75 6.22 -16.33 -14.78
C TRP A 75 6.19 -17.49 -15.76
N LYS A 76 5.17 -18.30 -15.67
CA LYS A 76 4.91 -19.39 -16.59
C LYS A 76 3.96 -18.92 -17.68
N ASN A 77 4.39 -18.95 -18.93
CA ASN A 77 3.56 -18.58 -20.06
C ASN A 77 2.52 -19.67 -20.40
N GLU A 78 1.67 -19.39 -21.39
CA GLU A 78 0.57 -20.30 -21.81
C GLU A 78 1.10 -21.65 -22.33
N SER A 79 2.32 -21.70 -22.88
CA SER A 79 2.98 -22.93 -23.34
C SER A 79 3.69 -23.70 -22.21
N GLY A 80 3.64 -23.19 -20.97
CA GLY A 80 4.25 -23.79 -19.80
C GLY A 80 5.74 -23.51 -19.64
N GLN A 81 6.32 -22.64 -20.46
CA GLN A 81 7.70 -22.19 -20.35
C GLN A 81 7.84 -21.09 -19.31
N ILE A 82 8.99 -21.03 -18.63
CA ILE A 82 9.32 -19.96 -17.70
C ILE A 82 9.94 -18.81 -18.49
N GLU A 83 9.33 -17.64 -18.38
CA GLU A 83 9.85 -16.38 -18.89
C GLU A 83 10.32 -15.53 -17.72
N THR A 84 11.37 -14.73 -17.92
CA THR A 84 11.90 -13.82 -16.90
C THR A 84 12.06 -12.42 -17.50
N GLU A 85 11.84 -11.40 -16.67
CA GLU A 85 12.09 -10.02 -17.05
C GLU A 85 12.76 -9.23 -15.94
N ALA A 86 13.56 -8.24 -16.32
CA ALA A 86 14.00 -7.20 -15.42
C ALA A 86 12.88 -6.17 -15.23
N ASN A 87 12.74 -5.67 -14.01
CA ASN A 87 11.70 -4.70 -13.67
C ASN A 87 12.17 -3.72 -12.60
N THR A 88 11.35 -2.71 -12.36
CA THR A 88 11.46 -1.80 -11.21
C THR A 88 10.26 -2.00 -10.32
N VAL A 89 10.52 -2.19 -9.03
CA VAL A 89 9.49 -2.44 -8.02
C VAL A 89 9.06 -1.12 -7.39
N TYR A 90 7.75 -0.91 -7.30
CA TYR A 90 7.12 0.28 -6.72
C TYR A 90 6.18 -0.07 -5.57
N LEU A 91 6.11 0.84 -4.61
CA LEU A 91 5.11 0.86 -3.54
C LEU A 91 4.43 2.23 -3.52
N THR A 92 3.10 2.24 -3.48
CA THR A 92 2.31 3.44 -3.18
C THR A 92 1.19 3.11 -2.20
N THR A 93 0.65 4.11 -1.54
CA THR A 93 -0.50 3.95 -0.65
C THR A 93 -1.63 4.87 -1.09
N ALA A 94 -2.87 4.43 -0.91
CA ALA A 94 -4.07 5.21 -1.17
C ALA A 94 -5.13 4.94 -0.10
N ASN A 95 -6.10 5.83 0.02
CA ASN A 95 -7.22 5.68 0.95
C ASN A 95 -8.29 4.68 0.46
N ARG A 96 -8.14 4.14 -0.74
CA ARG A 96 -8.99 3.11 -1.36
C ARG A 96 -8.15 2.13 -2.17
N ASP A 97 -8.72 0.99 -2.50
CA ASP A 97 -8.12 0.08 -3.49
C ASP A 97 -8.10 0.76 -4.87
N SER A 98 -6.90 1.03 -5.36
CA SER A 98 -6.61 1.66 -6.64
C SER A 98 -5.92 0.70 -7.62
N SER A 99 -5.98 -0.61 -7.37
CA SER A 99 -5.31 -1.63 -8.20
C SER A 99 -5.73 -1.57 -9.66
N LYS A 100 -7.02 -1.31 -9.92
CA LYS A 100 -7.54 -1.19 -11.30
C LYS A 100 -6.98 0.02 -12.04
N ASP A 101 -6.86 1.16 -11.35
CA ASP A 101 -6.32 2.39 -11.93
C ASP A 101 -4.84 2.21 -12.26
N ILE A 102 -4.07 1.61 -11.35
CA ILE A 102 -2.65 1.30 -11.54
C ILE A 102 -2.46 0.30 -12.67
N ALA A 103 -3.23 -0.79 -12.69
CA ALA A 103 -3.17 -1.79 -13.75
C ALA A 103 -3.48 -1.21 -15.13
N ALA A 104 -4.52 -0.38 -15.24
CA ALA A 104 -4.87 0.31 -16.48
C ALA A 104 -3.76 1.24 -16.95
N ARG A 105 -3.08 1.92 -16.02
CA ARG A 105 -1.95 2.80 -16.32
C ARG A 105 -0.74 2.00 -16.81
N LEU A 106 -0.40 0.88 -16.16
CA LEU A 106 0.67 -0.02 -16.58
C LEU A 106 0.43 -0.60 -17.96
N ALA A 107 -0.80 -1.03 -18.25
CA ALA A 107 -1.17 -1.54 -19.57
C ALA A 107 -1.04 -0.47 -20.67
N ARG A 108 -1.50 0.75 -20.38
CA ARG A 108 -1.49 1.85 -21.36
C ARG A 108 -0.10 2.38 -21.65
N ASP A 109 0.70 2.65 -20.60
CA ASP A 109 1.96 3.37 -20.75
C ASP A 109 3.13 2.43 -21.05
N PHE A 110 3.10 1.18 -20.55
CA PHE A 110 4.19 0.22 -20.67
C PHE A 110 3.82 -1.02 -21.50
N GLY A 111 2.58 -1.10 -22.00
CA GLY A 111 2.13 -2.24 -22.80
C GLY A 111 2.03 -3.56 -22.02
N VAL A 112 1.93 -3.52 -20.68
CA VAL A 112 1.83 -4.72 -19.86
C VAL A 112 0.49 -5.41 -20.12
N ARG A 113 0.51 -6.63 -20.66
CA ARG A 113 -0.72 -7.36 -21.03
C ARG A 113 -1.49 -7.88 -19.82
N VAL A 114 -0.77 -8.32 -18.78
CA VAL A 114 -1.35 -8.85 -17.55
C VAL A 114 -0.69 -8.13 -16.35
N PRO A 115 -1.12 -6.89 -16.05
CA PRO A 115 -0.54 -6.16 -14.93
C PRO A 115 -0.85 -6.86 -13.61
N TYR A 116 0.18 -7.06 -12.79
CA TYR A 116 0.04 -7.59 -11.43
C TYR A 116 0.18 -6.45 -10.42
N VAL A 117 -0.83 -6.26 -9.59
CA VAL A 117 -0.84 -5.28 -8.50
C VAL A 117 -1.28 -5.99 -7.23
N LEU A 118 -0.35 -6.16 -6.30
CA LEU A 118 -0.66 -6.69 -4.97
C LEU A 118 -1.24 -5.57 -4.12
N VAL A 119 -2.41 -5.82 -3.51
CA VAL A 119 -3.11 -4.89 -2.63
C VAL A 119 -3.16 -5.44 -1.23
N LEU A 120 -2.74 -4.64 -0.25
CA LEU A 120 -2.72 -4.99 1.15
C LEU A 120 -3.43 -3.90 1.96
N PRO A 121 -4.50 -4.22 2.72
CA PRO A 121 -5.01 -3.31 3.75
C PRO A 121 -3.90 -3.06 4.79
N ALA A 122 -3.64 -1.80 5.12
CA ALA A 122 -2.57 -1.42 6.03
C ALA A 122 -2.97 -0.24 6.92
N GLY A 123 -2.26 -0.06 8.02
CA GLY A 123 -2.32 1.14 8.83
C GLY A 123 -1.09 2.01 8.58
N ALA A 124 -1.29 3.29 8.35
CA ALA A 124 -0.20 4.26 8.22
C ALA A 124 -0.23 5.24 9.39
N PHE A 125 0.91 5.44 10.03
CA PHE A 125 1.09 6.49 11.03
C PHE A 125 1.73 7.70 10.37
N VAL A 126 0.99 8.81 10.34
CA VAL A 126 1.49 10.10 9.87
C VAL A 126 1.43 11.08 11.03
N PRO A 127 2.58 11.51 11.60
CA PRO A 127 2.58 12.51 12.63
C PRO A 127 1.92 13.80 12.10
N ARG A 128 0.82 14.23 12.72
CA ARG A 128 0.23 15.54 12.42
C ARG A 128 1.02 16.59 13.20
N SER A 129 1.62 17.54 12.49
CA SER A 129 2.18 18.73 13.11
C SER A 129 1.07 19.47 13.85
N ARG A 130 1.29 19.71 15.15
CA ARG A 130 0.41 20.55 15.98
C ARG A 130 0.59 22.02 15.59
#